data_efbd0bf520626dd9a7d0f8e5992ad062
#
_entry.id   efbd0bf520626dd9a7d0f8e5992ad062
#
_cell.length_a   1.000
_cell.length_b   1.000
_cell.length_c   1.000
_cell.angle_alpha   90.00
_cell.angle_beta   90.00
_cell.angle_gamma   90.00
#
_symmetry.space_group_name_H-M   'P 1'
#
loop_
_entity.id
_entity.type
_entity.pdbx_description
1 polymer ?
#
loop_
_entity_poly.entity_id
_entity_poly.type
_entity_poly.pdbx_seq_one_letter_code
_entity_poly.pdbx_strand_id
1 'polypeptide(L)'
;MPHTYQFAEQNQWFANHVSGSNGTRSGVFSLFFGLSCYYWESFEPAHVQPLLIRRLQALGYDIQTYPSATWADPPFGRVIFGGVPGIHTETKGKTALERDTRVANMFIADMEGRKDKKKPFFSFLFFDLPHSFELPADKNKHFQPAWAFADYTKLNNDMDPTPFWNLYRNTCYQDDLLLGKVFEALKKQGLMDNTIVVLTGDHSQEFNENHRNYWGHNSNFSVHQIGVPMIWHVPGQQAHKYTHRTTHYDMVPTLMKEYLGVKNPTDDYSMGRLMTDKTPRLWHVV
;
A
#
# COMPACT_ATOMS: atom_id res chain seq x y z
N MET A 1 1.17 13.04 -8.99
CA MET A 1 2.00 11.81 -9.02
C MET A 1 2.17 11.35 -10.48
N PRO A 2 3.12 11.93 -11.22
CA PRO A 2 3.27 11.63 -12.65
C PRO A 2 3.73 10.19 -12.93
N HIS A 3 4.66 9.64 -12.15
CA HIS A 3 5.15 8.27 -12.34
C HIS A 3 4.07 7.24 -12.03
N THR A 4 3.33 7.43 -10.92
CA THR A 4 2.20 6.57 -10.55
C THR A 4 1.09 6.64 -11.59
N TYR A 5 0.77 7.82 -12.10
CA TYR A 5 -0.26 7.98 -13.14
C TYR A 5 0.14 7.30 -14.45
N GLN A 6 1.37 7.50 -14.91
CA GLN A 6 1.90 6.81 -16.08
C GLN A 6 1.89 5.28 -15.88
N PHE A 7 2.26 4.80 -14.68
CA PHE A 7 2.21 3.39 -14.33
C PHE A 7 0.78 2.86 -14.40
N ALA A 8 -0.22 3.63 -13.93
CA ALA A 8 -1.63 3.26 -14.02
C ALA A 8 -2.15 3.14 -15.46
N GLU A 9 -1.76 4.10 -16.33
CA GLU A 9 -2.18 4.07 -17.74
C GLU A 9 -1.58 2.92 -18.54
N GLN A 10 -0.46 2.37 -18.10
CA GLN A 10 0.25 1.27 -18.75
C GLN A 10 -0.10 -0.11 -18.19
N ASN A 11 -0.93 -0.20 -17.16
CA ASN A 11 -1.17 -1.42 -16.40
C ASN A 11 -2.65 -1.63 -16.05
N GLN A 12 -2.94 -2.58 -15.16
CA GLN A 12 -4.28 -2.86 -14.67
C GLN A 12 -4.65 -1.83 -13.59
N TRP A 13 -5.50 -0.90 -13.89
CA TRP A 13 -5.92 0.16 -12.97
C TRP A 13 -7.34 -0.08 -12.46
N PHE A 14 -7.48 -0.41 -11.18
CA PHE A 14 -8.78 -0.57 -10.51
C PHE A 14 -9.21 0.79 -9.92
N ALA A 15 -9.90 1.58 -10.71
CA ALA A 15 -10.17 3.00 -10.43
C ALA A 15 -11.23 3.23 -9.33
N ASN A 16 -11.97 2.21 -8.92
CA ASN A 16 -12.97 2.27 -7.85
C ASN A 16 -12.62 1.27 -6.74
N HIS A 17 -11.38 1.38 -6.24
CA HIS A 17 -10.88 0.50 -5.19
C HIS A 17 -10.97 1.17 -3.82
N VAL A 18 -11.32 0.37 -2.80
CA VAL A 18 -11.37 0.82 -1.42
C VAL A 18 -10.55 -0.09 -0.51
N SER A 19 -9.93 0.52 0.48
CA SER A 19 -9.30 -0.20 1.58
C SER A 19 -10.31 -0.99 2.40
N GLY A 20 -9.86 -1.98 3.15
CA GLY A 20 -10.67 -2.69 4.14
C GLY A 20 -10.90 -1.88 5.42
N SER A 21 -10.33 -0.67 5.53
CA SER A 21 -10.58 0.25 6.64
C SER A 21 -10.00 1.65 6.39
N ASN A 22 -10.16 2.54 7.36
CA ASN A 22 -9.70 3.93 7.34
C ASN A 22 -8.43 4.18 8.18
N GLY A 23 -7.67 3.14 8.50
CA GLY A 23 -6.44 3.25 9.29
C GLY A 23 -5.46 2.11 9.03
N THR A 24 -4.19 2.35 9.32
CA THR A 24 -3.05 1.52 8.93
C THR A 24 -3.15 0.07 9.37
N ARG A 25 -3.44 -0.19 10.67
CA ARG A 25 -3.56 -1.56 11.19
C ARG A 25 -4.55 -2.37 10.38
N SER A 26 -5.73 -1.82 10.21
CA SER A 26 -6.87 -2.50 9.58
C SER A 26 -6.74 -2.59 8.06
N GLY A 27 -6.22 -1.55 7.43
CA GLY A 27 -5.96 -1.53 5.99
C GLY A 27 -4.93 -2.57 5.58
N VAL A 28 -3.77 -2.60 6.27
CA VAL A 28 -2.72 -3.59 6.00
C VAL A 28 -3.18 -5.00 6.35
N PHE A 29 -3.89 -5.20 7.48
CA PHE A 29 -4.45 -6.51 7.82
C PHE A 29 -5.35 -7.05 6.71
N SER A 30 -6.31 -6.24 6.26
CA SER A 30 -7.23 -6.63 5.18
C SER A 30 -6.51 -6.98 3.88
N LEU A 31 -5.44 -6.26 3.56
CA LEU A 31 -4.63 -6.46 2.37
C LEU A 31 -3.91 -7.82 2.39
N PHE A 32 -3.40 -8.27 3.55
CA PHE A 32 -2.63 -9.51 3.65
C PHE A 32 -3.45 -10.74 4.03
N PHE A 33 -4.51 -10.57 4.82
CA PHE A 33 -5.37 -11.67 5.23
C PHE A 33 -6.56 -11.91 4.27
N GLY A 34 -6.99 -10.88 3.53
CA GLY A 34 -8.25 -10.94 2.79
C GLY A 34 -9.48 -11.01 3.69
N LEU A 35 -9.34 -10.60 4.96
CA LEU A 35 -10.34 -10.65 6.02
C LEU A 35 -10.45 -9.31 6.72
N SER A 36 -11.60 -9.07 7.39
CA SER A 36 -11.79 -7.89 8.22
C SER A 36 -10.81 -7.89 9.41
N CYS A 37 -10.30 -6.71 9.75
CA CYS A 37 -9.45 -6.50 10.92
C CYS A 37 -10.14 -6.84 12.25
N TYR A 38 -11.44 -7.11 12.23
CA TYR A 38 -12.15 -7.62 13.39
C TYR A 38 -11.53 -8.89 13.97
N TYR A 39 -10.83 -9.67 13.12
CA TYR A 39 -10.10 -10.87 13.53
C TYR A 39 -8.73 -10.59 14.18
N TRP A 40 -8.25 -9.35 14.19
CA TRP A 40 -6.92 -9.01 14.69
C TRP A 40 -6.70 -9.51 16.13
N GLU A 41 -7.62 -9.16 17.04
CA GLU A 41 -7.52 -9.48 18.46
C GLU A 41 -7.54 -11.01 18.75
N SER A 42 -8.06 -11.80 17.83
CA SER A 42 -8.05 -13.27 17.92
C SER A 42 -6.80 -13.87 17.26
N PHE A 43 -6.34 -13.29 16.17
CA PHE A 43 -5.24 -13.84 15.35
C PHE A 43 -3.86 -13.51 15.95
N GLU A 44 -3.70 -12.33 16.51
CA GLU A 44 -2.43 -11.91 17.09
C GLU A 44 -1.97 -12.84 18.24
N PRO A 45 -2.73 -13.07 19.31
CA PRO A 45 -2.33 -13.97 20.41
C PRO A 45 -2.25 -15.43 19.98
N ALA A 46 -3.04 -15.84 18.99
CA ALA A 46 -3.02 -17.20 18.43
C ALA A 46 -1.91 -17.40 17.38
N HIS A 47 -1.10 -16.37 17.08
CA HIS A 47 -0.04 -16.39 16.08
C HIS A 47 -0.50 -16.90 14.70
N VAL A 48 -1.74 -16.56 14.30
CA VAL A 48 -2.28 -16.91 12.99
C VAL A 48 -1.60 -16.04 11.93
N GLN A 49 -0.92 -16.69 10.99
CA GLN A 49 -0.26 -15.99 9.88
C GLN A 49 -1.18 -15.91 8.65
N PRO A 50 -1.03 -14.86 7.80
CA PRO A 50 -1.73 -14.79 6.53
C PRO A 50 -1.43 -16.00 5.65
N LEU A 51 -2.46 -16.61 5.08
CA LEU A 51 -2.29 -17.74 4.16
C LEU A 51 -1.48 -17.36 2.92
N LEU A 52 -1.55 -16.11 2.48
CA LEU A 52 -0.71 -15.57 1.41
C LEU A 52 0.78 -15.73 1.75
N ILE A 53 1.21 -15.27 2.92
CA ILE A 53 2.62 -15.36 3.35
C ILE A 53 3.05 -16.82 3.50
N ARG A 54 2.22 -17.67 4.12
CA ARG A 54 2.49 -19.10 4.23
C ARG A 54 2.62 -19.78 2.86
N ARG A 55 1.79 -19.40 1.90
CA ARG A 55 1.85 -19.94 0.54
C ARG A 55 3.13 -19.51 -0.18
N LEU A 56 3.54 -18.27 -0.06
CA LEU A 56 4.81 -17.78 -0.61
C LEU A 56 6.00 -18.54 -0.02
N GLN A 57 6.02 -18.75 1.31
CA GLN A 57 7.05 -19.56 1.98
C GLN A 57 7.08 -21.00 1.45
N ALA A 58 5.91 -21.64 1.33
CA ALA A 58 5.80 -23.00 0.81
C ALA A 58 6.27 -23.14 -0.65
N LEU A 59 6.20 -22.08 -1.44
CA LEU A 59 6.72 -22.01 -2.80
C LEU A 59 8.19 -21.58 -2.88
N GLY A 60 8.87 -21.39 -1.73
CA GLY A 60 10.29 -21.06 -1.66
C GLY A 60 10.63 -19.61 -2.02
N TYR A 61 9.66 -18.69 -1.90
CA TYR A 61 9.91 -17.26 -2.11
C TYR A 61 10.91 -16.72 -1.08
N ASP A 62 11.77 -15.86 -1.55
CA ASP A 62 12.59 -14.98 -0.71
C ASP A 62 11.73 -13.79 -0.31
N ILE A 63 11.37 -13.71 0.98
CA ILE A 63 10.44 -12.70 1.48
C ILE A 63 11.22 -11.64 2.23
N GLN A 64 11.09 -10.37 1.81
CA GLN A 64 11.73 -9.24 2.46
C GLN A 64 10.77 -8.07 2.59
N THR A 65 10.99 -7.26 3.61
CA THR A 65 10.16 -6.10 3.94
C THR A 65 11.02 -4.86 4.10
N TYR A 66 10.49 -3.71 3.69
CA TYR A 66 11.18 -2.43 3.71
C TYR A 66 10.25 -1.37 4.33
N PRO A 67 10.03 -1.40 5.65
CA PRO A 67 9.18 -0.42 6.31
C PRO A 67 9.93 0.88 6.56
N SER A 68 9.31 2.01 6.26
CA SER A 68 9.81 3.33 6.62
C SER A 68 9.69 3.57 8.13
N ALA A 69 8.48 3.44 8.67
CA ALA A 69 8.23 3.51 10.10
C ALA A 69 8.52 2.17 10.80
N THR A 70 8.74 2.21 12.11
CA THR A 70 8.91 1.00 12.91
C THR A 70 7.62 0.18 12.96
N TRP A 71 7.77 -1.15 12.92
CA TRP A 71 6.68 -2.10 13.14
C TRP A 71 6.56 -2.56 14.60
N ALA A 72 6.90 -1.68 15.53
CA ALA A 72 6.65 -1.91 16.95
C ALA A 72 5.14 -1.80 17.26
N ASP A 73 4.46 -0.83 16.64
CA ASP A 73 3.01 -0.65 16.70
C ASP A 73 2.52 0.04 15.40
N PRO A 74 1.64 -0.62 14.63
CA PRO A 74 1.17 -2.01 14.74
C PRO A 74 2.28 -3.04 14.52
N PRO A 75 2.26 -4.18 15.26
CA PRO A 75 3.33 -5.18 15.20
C PRO A 75 3.24 -6.08 13.96
N PHE A 76 3.32 -5.51 12.76
CA PHE A 76 3.20 -6.24 11.49
C PHE A 76 4.27 -7.31 11.31
N GLY A 77 5.48 -7.07 11.83
CA GLY A 77 6.55 -8.08 11.83
C GLY A 77 6.13 -9.38 12.52
N ARG A 78 5.30 -9.30 13.58
CA ARG A 78 4.78 -10.45 14.32
C ARG A 78 3.50 -11.00 13.70
N VAL A 79 2.53 -10.13 13.40
CA VAL A 79 1.18 -10.55 12.98
C VAL A 79 1.15 -11.01 11.53
N ILE A 80 1.83 -10.32 10.64
CA ILE A 80 1.80 -10.63 9.20
C ILE A 80 3.01 -11.49 8.80
N PHE A 81 4.20 -11.15 9.28
CA PHE A 81 5.45 -11.78 8.85
C PHE A 81 6.12 -12.63 9.93
N GLY A 82 5.42 -13.00 11.01
CA GLY A 82 5.98 -13.62 12.21
C GLY A 82 6.72 -14.95 12.01
N GLY A 83 6.48 -15.64 10.88
CA GLY A 83 7.23 -16.85 10.51
C GLY A 83 8.29 -16.62 9.44
N VAL A 84 8.61 -15.38 9.09
CA VAL A 84 9.60 -15.02 8.05
C VAL A 84 10.89 -14.57 8.72
N PRO A 85 11.99 -15.31 8.58
CA PRO A 85 13.25 -14.94 9.20
C PRO A 85 13.94 -13.78 8.46
N GLY A 86 14.66 -12.92 9.22
CA GLY A 86 15.58 -11.93 8.66
C GLY A 86 14.94 -10.74 7.94
N ILE A 87 13.66 -10.48 8.14
CA ILE A 87 12.98 -9.31 7.58
C ILE A 87 13.43 -8.01 8.27
N HIS A 88 13.37 -6.90 7.56
CA HIS A 88 13.49 -5.57 8.17
C HIS A 88 12.17 -5.18 8.85
N THR A 89 12.26 -4.63 10.05
CA THR A 89 11.10 -4.16 10.84
C THR A 89 11.12 -2.65 11.09
N GLU A 90 12.17 -1.99 10.68
CA GLU A 90 12.33 -0.53 10.75
C GLU A 90 13.38 -0.05 9.75
N THR A 91 13.31 1.21 9.37
CA THR A 91 14.37 1.90 8.62
C THR A 91 14.84 3.12 9.40
N LYS A 92 16.15 3.23 9.63
CA LYS A 92 16.74 4.38 10.34
C LYS A 92 16.63 5.64 9.48
N GLY A 93 16.36 6.78 10.11
CA GLY A 93 16.29 8.09 9.47
C GLY A 93 15.63 9.10 10.40
N LYS A 94 16.03 10.38 10.31
CA LYS A 94 15.51 11.45 11.17
C LYS A 94 14.12 11.92 10.72
N THR A 95 13.85 11.87 9.44
CA THR A 95 12.58 12.28 8.85
C THR A 95 11.96 11.14 8.02
N ALA A 96 10.65 11.20 7.77
CA ALA A 96 9.98 10.24 6.91
C ALA A 96 10.58 10.24 5.49
N LEU A 97 10.90 11.40 4.92
CA LEU A 97 11.53 11.49 3.60
C LEU A 97 12.90 10.79 3.55
N GLU A 98 13.72 10.90 4.61
CA GLU A 98 14.99 10.17 4.70
C GLU A 98 14.75 8.65 4.76
N ARG A 99 13.78 8.21 5.56
CA ARG A 99 13.44 6.79 5.69
C ARG A 99 12.91 6.23 4.37
N ASP A 100 11.96 6.91 3.73
CA ASP A 100 11.39 6.48 2.46
C ASP A 100 12.44 6.45 1.34
N THR A 101 13.35 7.42 1.33
CA THR A 101 14.50 7.40 0.41
C THR A 101 15.39 6.17 0.63
N ARG A 102 15.62 5.79 1.90
CA ARG A 102 16.40 4.58 2.24
C ARG A 102 15.64 3.31 1.87
N VAL A 103 14.32 3.25 2.12
CA VAL A 103 13.45 2.13 1.70
C VAL A 103 13.62 1.85 0.20
N ALA A 104 13.45 2.88 -0.62
CA ALA A 104 13.63 2.74 -2.07
C ALA A 104 15.04 2.30 -2.45
N ASN A 105 16.08 2.91 -1.86
CA ASN A 105 17.49 2.59 -2.17
C ASN A 105 17.87 1.18 -1.69
N MET A 106 17.41 0.73 -0.52
CA MET A 106 17.66 -0.62 0.00
C MET A 106 17.05 -1.66 -0.94
N PHE A 107 15.77 -1.49 -1.31
CA PHE A 107 15.12 -2.38 -2.26
C PHE A 107 15.87 -2.45 -3.60
N ILE A 108 16.26 -1.30 -4.16
CA ILE A 108 17.01 -1.24 -5.41
C ILE A 108 18.35 -1.99 -5.30
N ALA A 109 19.10 -1.74 -4.22
CA ALA A 109 20.38 -2.39 -3.98
C ALA A 109 20.22 -3.92 -3.82
N ASP A 110 19.17 -4.37 -3.11
CA ASP A 110 18.91 -5.79 -2.94
C ASP A 110 18.53 -6.45 -4.27
N MET A 111 17.73 -5.78 -5.10
CA MET A 111 17.42 -6.30 -6.45
C MET A 111 18.65 -6.37 -7.35
N GLU A 112 19.54 -5.39 -7.28
CA GLU A 112 20.82 -5.37 -8.01
C GLU A 112 21.79 -6.44 -7.49
N GLY A 113 21.83 -6.63 -6.16
CA GLY A 113 22.71 -7.59 -5.48
C GLY A 113 22.25 -9.05 -5.50
N ARG A 114 21.08 -9.37 -6.03
CA ARG A 114 20.52 -10.73 -6.04
C ARG A 114 21.45 -11.71 -6.77
N LYS A 115 21.98 -12.66 -6.00
CA LYS A 115 22.89 -13.72 -6.53
C LYS A 115 22.13 -14.78 -7.32
N ASP A 116 21.02 -15.26 -6.77
CA ASP A 116 20.15 -16.24 -7.45
C ASP A 116 18.94 -15.51 -8.08
N LYS A 117 19.08 -15.24 -9.38
CA LYS A 117 18.01 -14.58 -10.16
C LYS A 117 16.82 -15.49 -10.48
N LYS A 118 16.94 -16.81 -10.23
CA LYS A 118 15.87 -17.80 -10.47
C LYS A 118 14.97 -17.98 -9.23
N LYS A 119 15.50 -17.71 -8.03
CA LYS A 119 14.71 -17.82 -6.81
C LYS A 119 13.60 -16.77 -6.83
N PRO A 120 12.31 -17.14 -6.67
CA PRO A 120 11.23 -16.16 -6.63
C PRO A 120 11.37 -15.28 -5.39
N PHE A 121 10.88 -14.05 -5.47
CA PHE A 121 10.91 -13.11 -4.35
C PHE A 121 9.55 -12.43 -4.13
N PHE A 122 9.32 -12.03 -2.89
CA PHE A 122 8.27 -11.13 -2.48
C PHE A 122 8.89 -9.98 -1.70
N SER A 123 8.59 -8.74 -2.10
CA SER A 123 9.08 -7.55 -1.42
C SER A 123 7.89 -6.64 -1.06
N PHE A 124 7.85 -6.22 0.21
CA PHE A 124 6.84 -5.26 0.68
C PHE A 124 7.53 -3.96 1.08
N LEU A 125 7.34 -2.91 0.27
CA LEU A 125 7.80 -1.56 0.53
C LEU A 125 6.67 -0.77 1.18
N PHE A 126 6.93 -0.19 2.35
CA PHE A 126 5.91 0.56 3.10
C PHE A 126 6.42 1.97 3.39
N PHE A 127 5.97 2.93 2.60
CA PHE A 127 6.32 4.34 2.69
C PHE A 127 5.46 5.05 3.75
N ASP A 128 6.02 6.09 4.41
CA ASP A 128 5.41 6.78 5.55
C ASP A 128 5.27 8.31 5.35
N LEU A 129 5.90 8.87 4.33
CA LEU A 129 5.94 10.31 4.14
C LEU A 129 4.55 10.97 4.00
N PRO A 130 3.56 10.39 3.29
CA PRO A 130 2.22 10.96 3.22
C PRO A 130 1.48 11.01 4.57
N HIS A 131 1.86 10.14 5.53
CA HIS A 131 1.31 10.14 6.89
C HIS A 131 1.94 11.21 7.77
N SER A 132 3.24 11.45 7.63
CA SER A 132 3.99 12.35 8.52
C SER A 132 3.80 13.83 8.21
N PHE A 133 3.46 14.20 6.97
CA PHE A 133 3.39 15.58 6.48
C PHE A 133 4.70 16.39 6.67
N GLU A 134 5.84 15.72 6.90
CA GLU A 134 7.11 16.38 7.17
C GLU A 134 7.94 16.55 5.91
N LEU A 135 8.05 17.79 5.43
CA LEU A 135 8.89 18.11 4.28
C LEU A 135 9.84 19.28 4.58
N PRO A 136 11.11 19.20 4.15
CA PRO A 136 11.98 20.36 4.06
C PRO A 136 11.38 21.41 3.13
N ALA A 137 11.62 22.68 3.42
CA ALA A 137 11.03 23.80 2.67
C ALA A 137 11.36 23.79 1.17
N ASP A 138 12.52 23.26 0.77
CA ASP A 138 12.92 23.10 -0.63
C ASP A 138 12.16 21.98 -1.35
N LYS A 139 11.57 21.04 -0.63
CA LYS A 139 10.74 19.94 -1.15
C LYS A 139 9.24 20.23 -1.12
N ASN A 140 8.82 21.21 -0.31
CA ASN A 140 7.42 21.61 -0.15
C ASN A 140 7.04 22.78 -1.08
N LYS A 141 7.31 22.65 -2.39
CA LYS A 141 7.15 23.76 -3.35
C LYS A 141 6.31 23.46 -4.58
N HIS A 142 6.02 22.20 -4.85
CA HIS A 142 5.40 21.80 -6.12
C HIS A 142 3.94 22.27 -6.21
N PHE A 143 3.18 22.12 -5.12
CA PHE A 143 1.80 22.61 -4.99
C PHE A 143 1.77 23.76 -3.98
N GLN A 144 1.21 24.93 -4.40
CA GLN A 144 1.14 26.13 -3.58
C GLN A 144 -0.27 26.75 -3.64
N PRO A 145 -0.72 27.48 -2.60
CA PRO A 145 -0.05 27.64 -1.29
C PRO A 145 -0.03 26.35 -0.50
N ALA A 146 1.03 26.11 0.28
CA ALA A 146 1.14 24.93 1.16
C ALA A 146 1.57 25.35 2.55
N TRP A 147 1.03 24.68 3.58
CA TRP A 147 1.51 24.83 4.95
C TRP A 147 2.97 24.33 5.07
N ALA A 148 3.73 24.97 5.96
CA ALA A 148 5.10 24.54 6.24
C ALA A 148 5.15 23.23 7.07
N PHE A 149 4.12 22.97 7.87
CA PHE A 149 3.91 21.77 8.69
C PHE A 149 2.43 21.59 8.97
N ALA A 150 2.01 20.39 9.36
CA ALA A 150 0.62 20.09 9.73
C ALA A 150 0.27 20.73 11.07
N ASP A 151 -0.47 21.81 11.06
CA ASP A 151 -0.97 22.50 12.25
C ASP A 151 -2.42 22.11 12.54
N TYR A 152 -2.61 21.03 13.28
CA TYR A 152 -3.93 20.50 13.62
C TYR A 152 -4.77 21.45 14.46
N THR A 153 -4.18 22.46 15.11
CA THR A 153 -4.93 23.46 15.91
C THR A 153 -5.74 24.43 15.06
N LYS A 154 -5.44 24.51 13.77
CA LYS A 154 -6.16 25.36 12.80
C LYS A 154 -7.35 24.66 12.16
N LEU A 155 -7.46 23.33 12.31
CA LEU A 155 -8.50 22.57 11.64
C LEU A 155 -9.88 22.89 12.19
N ASN A 156 -10.77 23.34 11.32
CA ASN A 156 -12.17 23.60 11.60
C ASN A 156 -12.98 23.56 10.30
N ASN A 157 -14.30 23.58 10.41
CA ASN A 157 -15.19 23.38 9.26
C ASN A 157 -15.18 24.54 8.24
N ASP A 158 -14.78 25.73 8.67
CA ASP A 158 -14.80 26.95 7.85
C ASP A 158 -13.43 27.26 7.20
N MET A 159 -12.40 26.49 7.54
CA MET A 159 -11.05 26.68 7.03
C MET A 159 -10.95 26.28 5.55
N ASP A 160 -10.22 27.07 4.76
CA ASP A 160 -9.78 26.63 3.42
C ASP A 160 -8.81 25.44 3.54
N PRO A 161 -9.17 24.24 3.06
CA PRO A 161 -8.33 23.06 3.17
C PRO A 161 -7.11 23.10 2.23
N THR A 162 -7.11 23.97 1.22
CA THR A 162 -6.13 23.98 0.13
C THR A 162 -4.67 23.98 0.60
N PRO A 163 -4.25 24.82 1.59
CA PRO A 163 -2.85 24.82 2.01
C PRO A 163 -2.42 23.54 2.72
N PHE A 164 -3.31 22.92 3.50
CA PHE A 164 -3.02 21.64 4.14
C PHE A 164 -3.03 20.50 3.12
N TRP A 165 -4.01 20.47 2.23
CA TRP A 165 -4.06 19.51 1.14
C TRP A 165 -2.85 19.59 0.21
N ASN A 166 -2.35 20.80 -0.08
CA ASN A 166 -1.14 20.97 -0.89
C ASN A 166 0.12 20.48 -0.16
N LEU A 167 0.20 20.61 1.15
CA LEU A 167 1.27 19.98 1.92
C LEU A 167 1.24 18.45 1.73
N TYR A 168 0.08 17.80 1.89
CA TYR A 168 -0.09 16.38 1.61
C TYR A 168 0.28 16.00 0.17
N ARG A 169 -0.18 16.76 -0.82
CA ARG A 169 0.16 16.51 -2.23
C ARG A 169 1.66 16.61 -2.49
N ASN A 170 2.35 17.51 -1.80
CA ASN A 170 3.81 17.61 -1.89
C ASN A 170 4.51 16.39 -1.30
N THR A 171 4.00 15.80 -0.21
CA THR A 171 4.54 14.53 0.32
C THR A 171 4.34 13.39 -0.66
N CYS A 172 3.12 13.23 -1.18
CA CYS A 172 2.83 12.24 -2.22
C CYS A 172 3.69 12.41 -3.48
N TYR A 173 4.01 13.66 -3.86
CA TYR A 173 4.87 13.93 -5.00
C TYR A 173 6.31 13.47 -4.76
N GLN A 174 6.86 13.61 -3.54
CA GLN A 174 8.19 13.11 -3.22
C GLN A 174 8.24 11.58 -3.27
N ASP A 175 7.23 10.89 -2.75
CA ASP A 175 7.16 9.43 -2.86
C ASP A 175 6.98 8.96 -4.30
N ASP A 176 6.23 9.70 -5.11
CA ASP A 176 6.12 9.39 -6.54
C ASP A 176 7.47 9.44 -7.27
N LEU A 177 8.36 10.36 -6.88
CA LEU A 177 9.73 10.39 -7.42
C LEU A 177 10.55 9.16 -6.97
N LEU A 178 10.34 8.66 -5.75
CA LEU A 178 10.99 7.43 -5.27
C LEU A 178 10.43 6.19 -5.97
N LEU A 179 9.11 6.11 -6.16
CA LEU A 179 8.47 5.05 -6.93
C LEU A 179 8.97 5.01 -8.37
N GLY A 180 9.16 6.18 -9.01
CA GLY A 180 9.76 6.27 -10.33
C GLY A 180 11.13 5.60 -10.40
N LYS A 181 12.00 5.80 -9.39
CA LYS A 181 13.31 5.12 -9.30
C LYS A 181 13.17 3.61 -9.13
N VAL A 182 12.20 3.17 -8.33
CA VAL A 182 11.92 1.73 -8.13
C VAL A 182 11.48 1.08 -9.44
N PHE A 183 10.55 1.70 -10.17
CA PHE A 183 10.09 1.18 -11.47
C PHE A 183 11.22 1.12 -12.50
N GLU A 184 12.03 2.16 -12.59
CA GLU A 184 13.18 2.21 -13.49
C GLU A 184 14.23 1.14 -13.15
N ALA A 185 14.49 0.88 -11.86
CA ALA A 185 15.40 -0.16 -11.42
C ALA A 185 14.89 -1.56 -11.80
N LEU A 186 13.60 -1.85 -11.57
CA LEU A 186 12.98 -3.11 -11.99
C LEU A 186 13.06 -3.30 -13.50
N LYS A 187 12.77 -2.27 -14.27
CA LYS A 187 12.85 -2.30 -15.74
C LYS A 187 14.27 -2.52 -16.23
N LYS A 188 15.24 -1.78 -15.70
CA LYS A 188 16.66 -1.89 -16.07
C LYS A 188 17.23 -3.30 -15.84
N GLN A 189 16.70 -3.99 -14.82
CA GLN A 189 17.12 -5.34 -14.48
C GLN A 189 16.33 -6.44 -15.21
N GLY A 190 15.36 -6.09 -16.07
CA GLY A 190 14.47 -7.03 -16.75
C GLY A 190 13.52 -7.77 -15.81
N LEU A 191 13.29 -7.23 -14.60
CA LEU A 191 12.41 -7.87 -13.63
C LEU A 191 10.93 -7.62 -13.93
N MET A 192 10.58 -6.58 -14.68
CA MET A 192 9.19 -6.31 -15.07
C MET A 192 8.58 -7.44 -15.90
N ASP A 193 9.39 -8.21 -16.61
CA ASP A 193 8.90 -9.29 -17.49
C ASP A 193 8.42 -10.53 -16.71
N ASN A 194 8.74 -10.64 -15.42
CA ASN A 194 8.40 -11.79 -14.58
C ASN A 194 7.98 -11.43 -13.14
N THR A 195 7.67 -10.17 -12.88
CA THR A 195 7.29 -9.70 -11.55
C THR A 195 5.93 -9.01 -11.59
N ILE A 196 5.01 -9.44 -10.74
CA ILE A 196 3.78 -8.69 -10.47
C ILE A 196 4.14 -7.55 -9.53
N VAL A 197 3.81 -6.31 -9.92
CA VAL A 197 3.99 -5.13 -9.07
C VAL A 197 2.61 -4.58 -8.69
N VAL A 198 2.32 -4.55 -7.41
CA VAL A 198 1.09 -3.97 -6.87
C VAL A 198 1.41 -2.65 -6.19
N LEU A 199 0.72 -1.58 -6.59
CA LEU A 199 0.79 -0.27 -5.95
C LEU A 199 -0.58 0.05 -5.35
N THR A 200 -0.60 0.32 -4.05
CA THR A 200 -1.82 0.70 -3.33
C THR A 200 -1.50 1.59 -2.13
N GLY A 201 -2.51 2.13 -1.47
CA GLY A 201 -2.42 2.70 -0.13
C GLY A 201 -3.15 1.81 0.87
N ASP A 202 -2.76 1.83 2.12
CA ASP A 202 -3.44 1.12 3.21
C ASP A 202 -4.77 1.80 3.62
N HIS A 203 -4.83 3.11 3.55
CA HIS A 203 -6.00 3.99 3.65
C HIS A 203 -5.72 5.31 2.95
N SER A 204 -6.67 6.23 2.94
CA SER A 204 -6.52 7.58 2.40
C SER A 204 -6.64 8.65 3.49
N GLN A 205 -6.62 9.93 3.11
CA GLN A 205 -6.68 11.09 3.99
C GLN A 205 -7.82 12.02 3.56
N GLU A 206 -8.67 12.43 4.50
CA GLU A 206 -9.76 13.38 4.28
C GLU A 206 -9.33 14.80 4.66
N PHE A 207 -9.75 15.79 3.88
CA PHE A 207 -9.44 17.21 4.05
C PHE A 207 -10.72 18.02 4.11
N ASN A 208 -11.72 17.53 4.87
CA ASN A 208 -13.03 18.15 5.06
C ASN A 208 -13.86 18.28 3.76
N GLU A 209 -13.67 17.38 2.77
CA GLU A 209 -14.41 17.44 1.50
C GLU A 209 -15.93 17.33 1.70
N ASN A 210 -16.38 16.69 2.79
CA ASN A 210 -17.79 16.56 3.15
C ASN A 210 -18.33 17.74 3.94
N HIS A 211 -17.51 18.76 4.29
CA HIS A 211 -17.86 19.90 5.14
C HIS A 211 -18.49 19.49 6.49
N ARG A 212 -17.94 18.42 7.11
CA ARG A 212 -18.37 17.88 8.40
C ARG A 212 -17.27 17.87 9.45
N ASN A 213 -16.22 18.63 9.21
CA ASN A 213 -15.05 18.75 10.07
C ASN A 213 -14.29 17.44 10.28
N TYR A 214 -14.21 16.57 9.25
CA TYR A 214 -13.37 15.40 9.24
C TYR A 214 -12.02 15.70 8.55
N TRP A 215 -10.95 15.37 9.25
CA TRP A 215 -9.57 15.63 8.83
C TRP A 215 -8.70 14.41 9.09
N GLY A 216 -7.85 14.06 8.13
CA GLY A 216 -6.96 12.92 8.27
C GLY A 216 -7.66 11.58 8.04
N HIS A 217 -7.39 10.63 8.91
CA HIS A 217 -7.92 9.26 8.87
C HIS A 217 -8.41 8.81 10.26
N ASN A 218 -8.94 7.59 10.40
CA ASN A 218 -9.51 7.04 11.66
C ASN A 218 -10.72 7.79 12.20
N SER A 219 -11.35 8.68 11.45
CA SER A 219 -12.45 9.50 11.94
C SER A 219 -13.74 9.34 11.14
N ASN A 220 -13.68 8.84 9.91
CA ASN A 220 -14.80 8.67 8.99
C ASN A 220 -14.55 7.51 8.02
N PHE A 221 -15.62 6.92 7.50
CA PHE A 221 -15.57 5.86 6.48
C PHE A 221 -16.02 6.37 5.09
N SER A 222 -15.84 7.65 4.83
CA SER A 222 -16.10 8.22 3.51
C SER A 222 -15.07 7.69 2.49
N VAL A 223 -15.39 7.84 1.21
CA VAL A 223 -14.46 7.52 0.12
C VAL A 223 -13.12 8.28 0.26
N HIS A 224 -13.12 9.42 0.94
CA HIS A 224 -11.92 10.23 1.17
C HIS A 224 -10.95 9.61 2.18
N GLN A 225 -11.42 8.70 3.05
CA GLN A 225 -10.55 7.98 3.99
C GLN A 225 -10.29 6.52 3.58
N ILE A 226 -11.18 5.91 2.78
CA ILE A 226 -11.02 4.51 2.38
C ILE A 226 -10.73 4.31 0.89
N GLY A 227 -10.93 5.31 0.03
CA GLY A 227 -10.62 5.23 -1.39
C GLY A 227 -9.12 5.33 -1.63
N VAL A 228 -8.51 4.27 -2.17
CA VAL A 228 -7.07 4.19 -2.40
C VAL A 228 -6.75 3.79 -3.83
N PRO A 229 -5.57 4.17 -4.37
CA PRO A 229 -5.14 3.63 -5.65
C PRO A 229 -4.99 2.11 -5.58
N MET A 230 -5.26 1.42 -6.68
CA MET A 230 -4.95 0.00 -6.85
C MET A 230 -4.53 -0.23 -8.30
N ILE A 231 -3.24 -0.44 -8.48
CA ILE A 231 -2.62 -0.59 -9.81
C ILE A 231 -1.78 -1.85 -9.80
N TRP A 232 -1.99 -2.72 -10.77
CA TRP A 232 -1.27 -3.98 -10.91
C TRP A 232 -0.56 -4.04 -12.25
N HIS A 233 0.77 -4.07 -12.20
CA HIS A 233 1.53 -4.58 -13.34
C HIS A 233 1.53 -6.10 -13.28
N VAL A 234 1.07 -6.73 -14.33
CA VAL A 234 1.11 -8.18 -14.50
C VAL A 234 1.81 -8.46 -15.84
N PRO A 235 2.93 -9.21 -15.83
CA PRO A 235 3.68 -9.52 -17.06
C PRO A 235 2.79 -10.09 -18.15
N GLY A 236 2.91 -9.55 -19.36
CA GLY A 236 2.15 -9.99 -20.53
C GLY A 236 0.71 -9.55 -20.60
N GLN A 237 0.16 -8.88 -19.58
CA GLN A 237 -1.18 -8.32 -19.65
C GLN A 237 -1.18 -6.91 -20.24
N GLN A 238 -2.21 -6.62 -21.03
CA GLN A 238 -2.41 -5.26 -21.57
C GLN A 238 -2.99 -4.32 -20.53
N ALA A 239 -2.73 -3.02 -20.68
CA ALA A 239 -3.34 -1.98 -19.84
C ALA A 239 -4.88 -2.06 -19.91
N HIS A 240 -5.50 -1.95 -18.73
CA HIS A 240 -6.95 -1.94 -18.62
C HIS A 240 -7.42 -1.15 -17.40
N LYS A 241 -8.39 -0.27 -17.58
CA LYS A 241 -9.02 0.47 -16.49
C LYS A 241 -10.33 -0.19 -16.09
N TYR A 242 -10.35 -0.80 -14.91
CA TYR A 242 -11.55 -1.37 -14.29
C TYR A 242 -12.29 -0.30 -13.50
N THR A 243 -13.61 -0.22 -13.67
CA THR A 243 -14.48 0.77 -13.00
C THR A 243 -15.41 0.16 -11.97
N HIS A 244 -15.54 -1.18 -11.93
CA HIS A 244 -16.29 -1.85 -10.87
C HIS A 244 -15.61 -1.73 -9.53
N ARG A 245 -16.37 -1.84 -8.44
CA ARG A 245 -15.84 -1.73 -7.07
C ARG A 245 -15.04 -2.96 -6.70
N THR A 246 -13.80 -2.71 -6.24
CA THR A 246 -12.90 -3.71 -5.67
C THR A 246 -12.46 -3.27 -4.27
N THR A 247 -11.95 -4.20 -3.47
CA THR A 247 -11.52 -3.95 -2.10
C THR A 247 -10.20 -4.64 -1.79
N HIS A 248 -9.51 -4.26 -0.72
CA HIS A 248 -8.31 -4.95 -0.24
C HIS A 248 -8.51 -6.45 -0.06
N TYR A 249 -9.72 -6.88 0.35
CA TYR A 249 -10.02 -8.31 0.50
C TYR A 249 -9.83 -9.11 -0.79
N ASP A 250 -9.93 -8.47 -1.95
CA ASP A 250 -9.87 -9.10 -3.27
C ASP A 250 -8.43 -9.41 -3.70
N MET A 251 -7.42 -8.80 -3.07
CA MET A 251 -6.01 -9.01 -3.41
C MET A 251 -5.58 -10.45 -3.13
N VAL A 252 -5.85 -10.94 -1.92
CA VAL A 252 -5.45 -12.29 -1.50
C VAL A 252 -6.03 -13.37 -2.39
N PRO A 253 -7.36 -13.46 -2.62
CA PRO A 253 -7.93 -14.51 -3.47
C PRO A 253 -7.43 -14.42 -4.92
N THR A 254 -7.19 -13.21 -5.45
CA THR A 254 -6.65 -13.05 -6.79
C THR A 254 -5.22 -13.59 -6.89
N LEU A 255 -4.32 -13.18 -5.99
CA LEU A 255 -2.95 -13.69 -5.98
C LEU A 255 -2.89 -15.20 -5.77
N MET A 256 -3.63 -15.71 -4.79
CA MET A 256 -3.64 -17.14 -4.43
C MET A 256 -4.14 -18.01 -5.57
N LYS A 257 -5.23 -17.64 -6.20
CA LYS A 257 -5.89 -18.46 -7.21
C LYS A 257 -5.26 -18.34 -8.60
N GLU A 258 -4.96 -17.11 -9.04
CA GLU A 258 -4.51 -16.87 -10.42
C GLU A 258 -3.00 -17.06 -10.57
N TYR A 259 -2.20 -16.78 -9.53
CA TYR A 259 -0.73 -16.77 -9.64
C TYR A 259 -0.01 -17.77 -8.75
N LEU A 260 -0.59 -18.14 -7.61
CA LEU A 260 0.08 -19.04 -6.65
C LEU A 260 -0.48 -20.47 -6.64
N GLY A 261 -1.35 -20.80 -7.59
CA GLY A 261 -1.81 -22.16 -7.86
C GLY A 261 -2.73 -22.77 -6.79
N VAL A 262 -3.42 -21.95 -5.99
CA VAL A 262 -4.39 -22.43 -4.99
C VAL A 262 -5.69 -22.82 -5.67
N LYS A 263 -6.21 -24.01 -5.36
CA LYS A 263 -7.42 -24.58 -5.98
C LYS A 263 -8.67 -24.47 -5.11
N ASN A 264 -8.51 -24.20 -3.83
CA ASN A 264 -9.63 -24.03 -2.90
C ASN A 264 -10.60 -22.93 -3.37
N PRO A 265 -11.88 -23.03 -3.03
CA PRO A 265 -12.81 -21.90 -3.16
C PRO A 265 -12.26 -20.67 -2.41
N THR A 266 -12.49 -19.48 -2.94
CA THR A 266 -12.01 -18.24 -2.33
C THR A 266 -12.61 -18.01 -0.95
N ASP A 267 -13.86 -18.41 -0.75
CA ASP A 267 -14.62 -18.29 0.50
C ASP A 267 -14.04 -19.11 1.66
N ASP A 268 -13.20 -20.09 1.37
CA ASP A 268 -12.50 -20.87 2.42
C ASP A 268 -11.46 -20.02 3.18
N TYR A 269 -11.00 -18.89 2.59
CA TYR A 269 -9.86 -18.16 3.14
C TYR A 269 -9.91 -16.63 2.97
N SER A 270 -10.94 -16.08 2.36
CA SER A 270 -11.08 -14.64 2.15
C SER A 270 -12.54 -14.21 2.11
N MET A 271 -12.80 -13.00 2.54
CA MET A 271 -14.08 -12.28 2.33
C MET A 271 -14.15 -11.62 0.95
N GLY A 272 -13.04 -11.62 0.22
CA GLY A 272 -12.90 -11.04 -1.09
C GLY A 272 -13.29 -11.99 -2.22
N ARG A 273 -13.23 -11.47 -3.42
CA ARG A 273 -13.40 -12.21 -4.69
C ARG A 273 -12.27 -11.81 -5.65
N LEU A 274 -12.24 -12.37 -6.84
CA LEU A 274 -11.19 -11.98 -7.79
C LEU A 274 -11.32 -10.50 -8.16
N MET A 275 -10.19 -9.81 -8.28
CA MET A 275 -10.14 -8.40 -8.70
C MET A 275 -10.85 -8.14 -10.03
N THR A 276 -10.93 -9.16 -10.89
CA THR A 276 -11.58 -9.11 -12.21
C THR A 276 -13.07 -9.46 -12.18
N ASP A 277 -13.60 -9.87 -11.03
CA ASP A 277 -15.04 -10.19 -10.87
C ASP A 277 -15.87 -8.89 -10.90
N LYS A 278 -16.63 -8.72 -11.97
CA LYS A 278 -17.49 -7.55 -12.22
C LYS A 278 -18.87 -7.62 -11.58
N THR A 279 -19.17 -8.67 -10.82
CA THR A 279 -20.44 -8.79 -10.10
C THR A 279 -20.64 -7.58 -9.21
N PRO A 280 -21.77 -6.87 -9.24
CA PRO A 280 -22.01 -5.68 -8.44
C PRO A 280 -21.77 -5.94 -6.95
N ARG A 281 -21.04 -5.05 -6.31
CA ARG A 281 -20.79 -5.08 -4.87
C ARG A 281 -21.62 -3.96 -4.23
N LEU A 282 -22.72 -4.33 -3.58
CA LEU A 282 -23.66 -3.39 -2.96
C LEU A 282 -23.16 -2.87 -1.60
N TRP A 283 -22.32 -3.64 -0.92
CA TRP A 283 -21.75 -3.32 0.39
C TRP A 283 -20.34 -3.93 0.54
N HIS A 284 -19.59 -3.44 1.48
CA HIS A 284 -18.35 -4.04 1.97
C HIS A 284 -18.18 -3.72 3.46
N VAL A 285 -17.41 -4.56 4.14
CA VAL A 285 -17.04 -4.35 5.54
C VAL A 285 -15.78 -3.46 5.59
N VAL A 286 -15.73 -2.55 6.51
CA VAL A 286 -14.59 -1.66 6.80
C VAL A 286 -14.22 -1.75 8.28
#